data_be390d795f756acdd0d69285a1a104c4
#
_entry.id   be390d795f756acdd0d69285a1a104c4
#
_cell.length_a   1.000
_cell.length_b   1.000
_cell.length_c   1.000
_cell.angle_alpha   90.00
_cell.angle_beta   90.00
_cell.angle_gamma   90.00
#
_symmetry.space_group_name_H-M   'P 1'
#
loop_
_entity.id
_entity.type
_entity.pdbx_description
1 polymer ?
#
loop_
_entity_poly.entity_id
_entity_poly.type
_entity_poly.pdbx_seq_one_letter_code
_entity_poly.pdbx_strand_id
1 'polypeptide(L)'
;MSIFNNYYTKYRFTFIEDTIKNIYMSRIFKVIIISLFLTSASLAGSDGQNELSKNSNGEVKDCFETINRGVFAFNEGLRKVVFEPLAKGYLYLPSPVRSGAGNMLDNLTNVVTIPNNILQGEFELAAKNTARFTVNTTLGILGIFDPASKIGLNNYDKEDYGQTLGKWGVGEGCYLVLPVLGPSTARDAFASLASFSGGDAWYNVTVRNDTHYVSDFDYYFSRGARGVDFLAKNLGALDNLEENSIDFYASVKSLYLQERRQQIANADEITETFDDSDWEEIETQ
;
A
#
# COMPACT_ATOMS: atom_id res chain seq x y z
N MET A 1 -21.99 27.65 -41.29
CA MET A 1 -22.52 27.50 -39.89
C MET A 1 -23.02 26.10 -39.56
N SER A 2 -23.20 25.21 -40.53
CA SER A 2 -23.72 23.81 -40.33
C SER A 2 -22.62 22.81 -39.93
N ILE A 3 -21.37 23.00 -40.25
CA ILE A 3 -20.27 22.04 -39.99
C ILE A 3 -19.80 22.07 -38.54
N PHE A 4 -19.82 23.25 -37.91
CA PHE A 4 -19.44 23.38 -36.48
C PHE A 4 -20.43 22.72 -35.51
N ASN A 5 -21.71 22.70 -35.85
CA ASN A 5 -22.75 22.09 -34.99
C ASN A 5 -22.68 20.56 -34.98
N ASN A 6 -22.16 19.93 -36.04
CA ASN A 6 -22.05 18.47 -36.14
C ASN A 6 -20.83 17.92 -35.37
N TYR A 7 -19.77 18.72 -35.23
CA TYR A 7 -18.60 18.34 -34.42
C TYR A 7 -18.91 18.40 -32.94
N TYR A 8 -19.61 19.44 -32.46
CA TYR A 8 -19.96 19.59 -31.05
C TYR A 8 -20.94 18.51 -30.56
N THR A 9 -21.89 18.08 -31.38
CA THR A 9 -22.84 17.00 -31.01
C THR A 9 -22.13 15.63 -30.97
N LYS A 10 -21.20 15.35 -31.88
CA LYS A 10 -20.50 14.08 -31.93
C LYS A 10 -19.55 13.89 -30.70
N TYR A 11 -18.84 14.93 -30.28
CA TYR A 11 -17.97 14.88 -29.11
C TYR A 11 -18.77 14.81 -27.80
N ARG A 12 -19.95 15.42 -27.73
CA ARG A 12 -20.82 15.38 -26.58
C ARG A 12 -21.44 14.00 -26.39
N PHE A 13 -21.77 13.29 -27.46
CA PHE A 13 -22.31 11.92 -27.38
C PHE A 13 -21.23 10.90 -26.99
N THR A 14 -20.04 10.97 -27.52
CA THR A 14 -18.92 10.08 -27.13
C THR A 14 -18.52 10.31 -25.68
N PHE A 15 -18.45 11.55 -25.21
CA PHE A 15 -18.13 11.88 -23.83
C PHE A 15 -19.18 11.34 -22.84
N ILE A 16 -20.46 11.43 -23.18
CA ILE A 16 -21.54 10.89 -22.34
C ILE A 16 -21.51 9.36 -22.33
N GLU A 17 -21.25 8.71 -23.46
CA GLU A 17 -21.15 7.24 -23.54
C GLU A 17 -19.95 6.71 -22.74
N ASP A 18 -18.80 7.37 -22.82
CA ASP A 18 -17.59 7.00 -22.05
C ASP A 18 -17.78 7.25 -20.55
N THR A 19 -18.45 8.34 -20.20
CA THR A 19 -18.77 8.64 -18.79
C THR A 19 -19.77 7.61 -18.23
N ILE A 20 -20.80 7.23 -18.98
CA ILE A 20 -21.76 6.21 -18.58
C ILE A 20 -21.07 4.84 -18.47
N LYS A 21 -20.24 4.44 -19.43
CA LYS A 21 -19.45 3.20 -19.37
C LYS A 21 -18.54 3.14 -18.15
N ASN A 22 -17.84 4.22 -17.86
CA ASN A 22 -16.96 4.30 -16.68
C ASN A 22 -17.75 4.23 -15.36
N ILE A 23 -18.91 4.89 -15.29
CA ILE A 23 -19.77 4.82 -14.10
C ILE A 23 -20.35 3.41 -13.93
N TYR A 24 -20.78 2.75 -15.02
CA TYR A 24 -21.31 1.37 -14.96
C TYR A 24 -20.20 0.37 -14.59
N MET A 25 -19.02 0.47 -15.20
CA MET A 25 -17.89 -0.41 -14.91
C MET A 25 -17.40 -0.26 -13.47
N SER A 26 -17.32 0.98 -12.96
CA SER A 26 -17.02 1.25 -11.56
C SER A 26 -18.08 0.71 -10.60
N ARG A 27 -19.36 0.80 -10.95
CA ARG A 27 -20.45 0.25 -10.12
C ARG A 27 -20.50 -1.27 -10.14
N ILE A 28 -20.29 -1.90 -11.30
CA ILE A 28 -20.24 -3.37 -11.42
C ILE A 28 -19.05 -3.91 -10.64
N PHE A 29 -17.87 -3.28 -10.72
CA PHE A 29 -16.69 -3.67 -9.97
C PHE A 29 -16.90 -3.54 -8.45
N LYS A 30 -17.55 -2.46 -8.01
CA LYS A 30 -17.93 -2.26 -6.59
C LYS A 30 -18.94 -3.32 -6.11
N VAL A 31 -19.94 -3.65 -6.94
CA VAL A 31 -20.93 -4.68 -6.61
C VAL A 31 -20.31 -6.07 -6.55
N ILE A 32 -19.39 -6.41 -7.46
CA ILE A 32 -18.67 -7.69 -7.45
C ILE A 32 -17.82 -7.80 -6.19
N ILE A 33 -17.09 -6.75 -5.83
CA ILE A 33 -16.28 -6.74 -4.60
C ILE A 33 -17.17 -6.88 -3.36
N ILE A 34 -18.27 -6.11 -3.28
CA ILE A 34 -19.21 -6.18 -2.16
C ILE A 34 -19.89 -7.55 -2.09
N SER A 35 -20.27 -8.16 -3.22
CA SER A 35 -20.88 -9.48 -3.25
C SER A 35 -19.92 -10.60 -2.82
N LEU A 36 -18.64 -10.49 -3.16
CA LEU A 36 -17.60 -11.41 -2.68
C LEU A 36 -17.42 -11.35 -1.16
N PHE A 37 -17.58 -10.17 -0.55
CA PHE A 37 -17.53 -10.03 0.90
C PHE A 37 -18.83 -10.47 1.60
N LEU A 38 -20.00 -10.28 1.00
CA LEU A 38 -21.27 -10.66 1.59
C LEU A 38 -21.52 -12.19 1.55
N THR A 39 -20.99 -12.89 0.56
CA THR A 39 -21.10 -14.36 0.50
C THR A 39 -20.21 -15.06 1.52
N SER A 40 -19.12 -14.43 1.97
CA SER A 40 -18.27 -14.99 3.03
C SER A 40 -18.90 -14.91 4.43
N ALA A 41 -19.82 -13.98 4.67
CA ALA A 41 -20.50 -13.86 5.96
C ALA A 41 -21.52 -14.98 6.21
N SER A 42 -22.00 -15.66 5.16
CA SER A 42 -23.00 -16.73 5.28
C SER A 42 -22.41 -18.12 5.56
N LEU A 43 -21.09 -18.27 5.49
CA LEU A 43 -20.38 -19.53 5.78
C LEU A 43 -19.71 -19.56 7.17
N ALA A 44 -19.79 -18.46 7.93
CA ALA A 44 -19.37 -18.43 9.32
C ALA A 44 -20.48 -19.06 10.16
N GLY A 45 -20.40 -20.37 10.37
CA GLY A 45 -21.25 -21.08 11.31
C GLY A 45 -21.10 -20.49 12.71
N SER A 46 -22.15 -20.63 13.53
CA SER A 46 -22.29 -20.10 14.89
C SER A 46 -21.16 -20.45 15.87
N ASP A 47 -20.25 -21.32 15.51
CA ASP A 47 -19.10 -21.74 16.33
C ASP A 47 -17.91 -20.77 16.27
N GLY A 48 -17.88 -19.86 15.31
CA GLY A 48 -16.79 -18.88 15.13
C GLY A 48 -16.79 -17.72 16.13
N GLN A 49 -17.91 -17.40 16.76
CA GLN A 49 -18.00 -16.24 17.64
C GLN A 49 -17.31 -16.45 19.00
N ASN A 50 -17.22 -17.68 19.48
CA ASN A 50 -16.58 -17.98 20.76
C ASN A 50 -15.06 -18.16 20.65
N GLU A 51 -14.52 -18.35 19.46
CA GLU A 51 -13.07 -18.49 19.22
C GLU A 51 -12.37 -17.17 18.92
N LEU A 52 -13.08 -16.15 18.42
CA LEU A 52 -12.53 -14.82 18.14
C LEU A 52 -12.04 -14.09 19.41
N SER A 53 -12.54 -14.47 20.58
CA SER A 53 -12.21 -13.83 21.85
C SER A 53 -11.13 -14.56 22.67
N LYS A 54 -10.60 -15.68 22.22
CA LYS A 54 -9.75 -16.56 23.03
C LYS A 54 -8.31 -16.77 22.58
N ASN A 55 -7.82 -16.06 21.56
CA ASN A 55 -6.38 -16.13 21.25
C ASN A 55 -5.60 -15.08 22.03
N SER A 56 -5.18 -15.49 23.23
CA SER A 56 -4.36 -14.69 24.15
C SER A 56 -2.89 -14.53 23.76
N ASN A 57 -2.49 -14.94 22.56
CA ASN A 57 -1.07 -14.89 22.12
C ASN A 57 -0.80 -13.92 20.97
N GLY A 58 -1.71 -13.01 20.66
CA GLY A 58 -1.45 -11.96 19.64
C GLY A 58 -1.25 -12.47 18.21
N GLU A 59 -1.55 -13.75 17.93
CA GLU A 59 -1.42 -14.32 16.59
C GLU A 59 -2.67 -14.01 15.75
N VAL A 60 -2.47 -13.38 14.59
CA VAL A 60 -3.55 -13.08 13.64
C VAL A 60 -4.03 -14.36 12.99
N LYS A 61 -5.34 -14.64 13.14
CA LYS A 61 -5.96 -15.85 12.58
C LYS A 61 -6.04 -15.75 11.05
N ASP A 62 -5.63 -16.82 10.38
CA ASP A 62 -5.81 -17.02 8.94
C ASP A 62 -7.16 -17.70 8.68
N CYS A 63 -8.23 -16.90 8.64
CA CYS A 63 -9.59 -17.44 8.57
C CYS A 63 -9.91 -18.13 7.22
N PHE A 64 -9.16 -17.80 6.19
CA PHE A 64 -9.40 -18.24 4.81
C PHE A 64 -8.15 -18.82 4.16
N GLU A 65 -7.33 -19.56 4.91
CA GLU A 65 -6.00 -20.01 4.50
C GLU A 65 -5.99 -20.68 3.10
N THR A 66 -6.93 -21.56 2.81
CA THR A 66 -7.01 -22.22 1.49
C THR A 66 -7.20 -21.23 0.35
N ILE A 67 -8.07 -20.23 0.54
CA ILE A 67 -8.33 -19.20 -0.46
C ILE A 67 -7.11 -18.28 -0.55
N ASN A 68 -6.56 -17.85 0.59
CA ASN A 68 -5.39 -17.00 0.67
C ASN A 68 -4.18 -17.63 -0.03
N ARG A 69 -3.93 -18.92 0.16
CA ARG A 69 -2.87 -19.67 -0.54
C ARG A 69 -3.10 -19.71 -2.05
N GLY A 70 -4.35 -19.88 -2.49
CA GLY A 70 -4.70 -19.84 -3.92
C GLY A 70 -4.45 -18.47 -4.55
N VAL A 71 -4.86 -17.39 -3.87
CA VAL A 71 -4.61 -16.02 -4.32
C VAL A 71 -3.11 -15.68 -4.25
N PHE A 72 -2.41 -16.15 -3.22
CA PHE A 72 -0.96 -15.99 -3.11
C PHE A 72 -0.23 -16.66 -4.28
N ALA A 73 -0.57 -17.89 -4.62
CA ALA A 73 0.01 -18.58 -5.77
C ALA A 73 -0.28 -17.86 -7.10
N PHE A 74 -1.48 -17.29 -7.27
CA PHE A 74 -1.80 -16.43 -8.40
C PHE A 74 -0.93 -15.18 -8.43
N ASN A 75 -0.79 -14.47 -7.30
CA ASN A 75 0.05 -13.29 -7.19
C ASN A 75 1.53 -13.60 -7.48
N GLU A 76 2.03 -14.75 -7.02
CA GLU A 76 3.39 -15.21 -7.31
C GLU A 76 3.60 -15.53 -8.80
N GLY A 77 2.61 -16.16 -9.44
CA GLY A 77 2.63 -16.34 -10.88
C GLY A 77 2.69 -14.99 -11.62
N LEU A 78 1.87 -14.04 -11.20
CA LEU A 78 1.85 -12.70 -11.77
C LEU A 78 3.16 -11.95 -11.48
N ARG A 79 3.73 -12.08 -10.27
CA ARG A 79 5.04 -11.52 -9.92
C ARG A 79 6.12 -12.02 -10.90
N LYS A 80 6.24 -13.33 -11.07
CA LYS A 80 7.28 -13.96 -11.89
C LYS A 80 7.14 -13.65 -13.38
N VAL A 81 5.89 -13.61 -13.90
CA VAL A 81 5.65 -13.46 -15.35
C VAL A 81 5.60 -12.00 -15.79
N VAL A 82 5.13 -11.09 -14.93
CA VAL A 82 4.89 -9.70 -15.31
C VAL A 82 5.77 -8.73 -14.52
N PHE A 83 5.67 -8.74 -13.20
CA PHE A 83 6.31 -7.70 -12.39
C PHE A 83 7.82 -7.85 -12.27
N GLU A 84 8.33 -9.07 -12.19
CA GLU A 84 9.78 -9.33 -12.09
C GLU A 84 10.53 -8.95 -13.38
N PRO A 85 10.07 -9.29 -14.60
CA PRO A 85 10.66 -8.77 -15.82
C PRO A 85 10.64 -7.24 -15.91
N LEU A 86 9.55 -6.58 -15.46
CA LEU A 86 9.46 -5.13 -15.40
C LEU A 86 10.46 -4.55 -14.39
N ALA A 87 10.57 -5.14 -13.20
CA ALA A 87 11.52 -4.73 -12.17
C ALA A 87 12.97 -4.90 -12.64
N LYS A 88 13.29 -6.04 -13.28
CA LYS A 88 14.61 -6.26 -13.89
C LYS A 88 14.89 -5.24 -15.00
N GLY A 89 13.90 -4.95 -15.86
CA GLY A 89 14.00 -3.89 -16.86
C GLY A 89 14.26 -2.51 -16.25
N TYR A 90 13.56 -2.19 -15.16
CA TYR A 90 13.78 -0.94 -14.42
C TYR A 90 15.20 -0.86 -13.83
N LEU A 91 15.78 -1.98 -13.39
CA LEU A 91 17.16 -2.01 -12.84
C LEU A 91 18.25 -1.68 -13.88
N TYR A 92 17.96 -1.80 -15.19
CA TYR A 92 18.90 -1.35 -16.24
C TYR A 92 19.00 0.18 -16.35
N LEU A 93 18.05 0.93 -15.79
CA LEU A 93 18.14 2.38 -15.75
C LEU A 93 19.33 2.82 -14.86
N PRO A 94 20.02 3.91 -15.21
CA PRO A 94 21.08 4.46 -14.37
C PRO A 94 20.59 4.78 -12.94
N SER A 95 21.42 4.55 -11.93
CA SER A 95 21.04 4.76 -10.52
C SER A 95 20.46 6.16 -10.23
N PRO A 96 20.96 7.27 -10.83
CA PRO A 96 20.37 8.59 -10.58
C PRO A 96 18.91 8.69 -11.08
N VAL A 97 18.58 8.02 -12.19
CA VAL A 97 17.20 8.00 -12.73
C VAL A 97 16.27 7.22 -11.80
N ARG A 98 16.71 6.06 -11.34
CA ARG A 98 15.95 5.23 -10.38
C ARG A 98 15.75 5.94 -9.04
N SER A 99 16.83 6.55 -8.52
CA SER A 99 16.75 7.34 -7.27
C SER A 99 15.81 8.53 -7.42
N GLY A 100 15.88 9.25 -8.54
CA GLY A 100 14.96 10.36 -8.81
C GLY A 100 13.51 9.93 -8.90
N ALA A 101 13.23 8.81 -9.59
CA ALA A 101 11.88 8.24 -9.66
C ALA A 101 11.38 7.80 -8.28
N GLY A 102 12.19 7.08 -7.50
CA GLY A 102 11.85 6.68 -6.13
C GLY A 102 11.58 7.88 -5.22
N ASN A 103 12.44 8.88 -5.23
CA ASN A 103 12.27 10.11 -4.43
C ASN A 103 10.98 10.85 -4.78
N MET A 104 10.65 10.95 -6.08
CA MET A 104 9.41 11.57 -6.53
C MET A 104 8.17 10.80 -6.03
N LEU A 105 8.17 9.47 -6.15
CA LEU A 105 7.09 8.62 -5.67
C LEU A 105 6.93 8.71 -4.15
N ASP A 106 8.04 8.73 -3.41
CA ASP A 106 8.04 8.91 -1.96
C ASP A 106 7.54 10.29 -1.55
N ASN A 107 7.91 11.32 -2.31
CA ASN A 107 7.39 12.67 -2.07
C ASN A 107 5.88 12.76 -2.28
N LEU A 108 5.36 12.16 -3.34
CA LEU A 108 3.92 12.09 -3.61
C LEU A 108 3.16 11.34 -2.51
N THR A 109 3.75 10.33 -1.90
CA THR A 109 3.11 9.59 -0.81
C THR A 109 2.84 10.45 0.42
N ASN A 110 3.64 11.51 0.64
CA ASN A 110 3.40 12.43 1.76
C ASN A 110 2.01 13.08 1.73
N VAL A 111 1.36 13.19 0.57
CA VAL A 111 -0.02 13.67 0.46
C VAL A 111 -1.01 12.76 1.23
N VAL A 112 -0.70 11.47 1.37
CA VAL A 112 -1.46 10.52 2.18
C VAL A 112 -0.90 10.41 3.60
N THR A 113 0.42 10.41 3.74
CA THR A 113 1.12 10.29 5.03
C THR A 113 0.78 11.43 5.98
N ILE A 114 0.85 12.69 5.52
CA ILE A 114 0.64 13.87 6.38
C ILE A 114 -0.75 13.86 7.04
N PRO A 115 -1.87 13.67 6.32
CA PRO A 115 -3.18 13.55 6.95
C PRO A 115 -3.28 12.39 7.94
N ASN A 116 -2.63 11.26 7.66
CA ASN A 116 -2.64 10.11 8.57
C ASN A 116 -1.85 10.40 9.84
N ASN A 117 -0.68 11.04 9.77
CA ASN A 117 0.01 11.51 10.98
C ASN A 117 -0.87 12.42 11.85
N ILE A 118 -1.61 13.36 11.22
CA ILE A 118 -2.54 14.24 11.95
C ILE A 118 -3.66 13.42 12.62
N LEU A 119 -4.26 12.47 11.89
CA LEU A 119 -5.34 11.61 12.42
C LEU A 119 -4.87 10.69 13.54
N GLN A 120 -3.58 10.33 13.55
CA GLN A 120 -2.95 9.54 14.60
C GLN A 120 -2.51 10.38 15.80
N GLY A 121 -2.59 11.71 15.71
CA GLY A 121 -2.16 12.65 16.76
C GLY A 121 -0.65 12.93 16.75
N GLU A 122 0.04 12.53 15.68
CA GLU A 122 1.50 12.65 15.53
C GLU A 122 1.88 13.95 14.83
N PHE A 123 1.56 15.06 15.48
CA PHE A 123 1.71 16.40 14.90
C PHE A 123 3.17 16.74 14.56
N GLU A 124 4.13 16.23 15.32
CA GLU A 124 5.56 16.43 15.05
C GLU A 124 5.97 15.77 13.73
N LEU A 125 5.57 14.51 13.50
CA LEU A 125 5.82 13.79 12.26
C LEU A 125 5.08 14.45 11.08
N ALA A 126 3.82 14.88 11.31
CA ALA A 126 3.06 15.64 10.31
C ALA A 126 3.79 16.92 9.89
N ALA A 127 4.34 17.69 10.84
CA ALA A 127 5.11 18.89 10.56
C ALA A 127 6.41 18.58 9.80
N LYS A 128 7.16 17.57 10.23
CA LYS A 128 8.39 17.12 9.55
C LYS A 128 8.11 16.66 8.13
N ASN A 129 7.10 15.82 7.93
CA ASN A 129 6.70 15.34 6.60
C ASN A 129 6.19 16.49 5.71
N THR A 130 5.49 17.48 6.26
CA THR A 130 5.07 18.69 5.53
C THR A 130 6.28 19.51 5.09
N ALA A 131 7.25 19.72 5.97
CA ALA A 131 8.47 20.42 5.64
C ALA A 131 9.26 19.69 4.53
N ARG A 132 9.42 18.36 4.65
CA ARG A 132 10.04 17.55 3.59
C ARG A 132 9.31 17.67 2.27
N PHE A 133 7.99 17.49 2.27
CA PHE A 133 7.17 17.60 1.07
C PHE A 133 7.34 18.97 0.40
N THR A 134 7.31 20.05 1.18
CA THR A 134 7.46 21.42 0.67
C THR A 134 8.84 21.64 0.08
N VAL A 135 9.91 21.27 0.80
CA VAL A 135 11.30 21.44 0.34
C VAL A 135 11.57 20.60 -0.90
N ASN A 136 11.18 19.33 -0.88
CA ASN A 136 11.41 18.43 -2.01
C ASN A 136 10.57 18.76 -3.23
N THR A 137 9.35 19.26 -3.04
CA THR A 137 8.51 19.69 -4.17
C THR A 137 9.04 20.97 -4.82
N THR A 138 9.53 21.93 -4.03
CA THR A 138 10.00 23.23 -4.53
C THR A 138 11.47 23.19 -4.98
N LEU A 139 12.38 22.89 -4.08
CA LEU A 139 13.82 22.87 -4.34
C LEU A 139 14.28 21.54 -4.98
N GLY A 140 13.54 20.46 -4.75
CA GLY A 140 13.84 19.13 -5.29
C GLY A 140 13.16 18.82 -6.62
N ILE A 141 12.54 19.80 -7.29
CA ILE A 141 11.84 19.64 -8.59
C ILE A 141 10.81 18.50 -8.49
N LEU A 142 9.68 18.77 -7.82
CA LEU A 142 8.60 17.81 -7.56
C LEU A 142 9.04 16.54 -6.80
N GLY A 143 10.17 16.60 -6.10
CA GLY A 143 10.70 15.49 -5.33
C GLY A 143 11.66 14.57 -6.08
N ILE A 144 12.08 14.89 -7.32
CA ILE A 144 13.13 14.13 -8.02
C ILE A 144 14.42 14.13 -7.22
N PHE A 145 14.79 15.28 -6.63
CA PHE A 145 15.89 15.41 -5.70
C PHE A 145 15.38 15.44 -4.26
N ASP A 146 16.22 15.05 -3.31
CA ASP A 146 15.92 15.10 -1.87
C ASP A 146 16.84 16.09 -1.13
N PRO A 147 16.65 17.41 -1.32
CA PRO A 147 17.37 18.42 -0.55
C PRO A 147 16.96 18.42 0.93
N ALA A 148 15.75 17.93 1.28
CA ALA A 148 15.28 17.87 2.65
C ALA A 148 16.20 17.02 3.54
N SER A 149 16.67 15.87 3.06
CA SER A 149 17.62 15.03 3.80
C SER A 149 18.95 15.74 4.05
N LYS A 150 19.40 16.62 3.15
CA LYS A 150 20.66 17.36 3.31
C LYS A 150 20.59 18.45 4.38
N ILE A 151 19.40 18.87 4.76
CA ILE A 151 19.18 19.86 5.84
C ILE A 151 18.73 19.22 7.15
N GLY A 152 18.86 17.90 7.28
CA GLY A 152 18.57 17.15 8.51
C GLY A 152 17.12 16.72 8.68
N LEU A 153 16.28 16.90 7.67
CA LEU A 153 14.93 16.31 7.65
C LEU A 153 15.03 14.88 7.10
N ASN A 154 15.16 13.90 7.97
CA ASN A 154 15.27 12.49 7.59
C ASN A 154 14.00 11.98 6.90
N ASN A 155 14.11 10.87 6.16
CA ASN A 155 12.93 10.20 5.63
C ASN A 155 12.27 9.41 6.76
N TYR A 156 10.99 9.68 6.99
CA TYR A 156 10.16 8.99 7.98
C TYR A 156 9.26 7.98 7.29
N ASP A 157 8.82 6.99 8.03
CA ASP A 157 7.93 5.97 7.52
C ASP A 157 6.65 6.55 6.94
N LYS A 158 6.11 5.87 5.96
CA LYS A 158 4.90 6.30 5.26
C LYS A 158 3.67 5.75 5.96
N GLU A 159 2.73 6.65 6.24
CA GLU A 159 1.49 6.34 6.89
C GLU A 159 0.35 6.08 5.91
N ASP A 160 -0.55 5.19 6.31
CA ASP A 160 -1.77 4.89 5.59
C ASP A 160 -3.01 4.78 6.51
N TYR A 161 -4.19 4.65 5.90
CA TYR A 161 -5.44 4.59 6.65
C TYR A 161 -5.59 3.32 7.49
N GLY A 162 -4.97 2.20 7.11
CA GLY A 162 -4.97 0.97 7.90
C GLY A 162 -4.15 1.10 9.17
N GLN A 163 -3.00 1.79 9.11
CA GLN A 163 -2.19 2.14 10.27
C GLN A 163 -2.98 3.07 11.20
N THR A 164 -3.62 4.10 10.65
CA THR A 164 -4.46 5.02 11.43
C THR A 164 -5.59 4.28 12.18
N LEU A 165 -6.29 3.37 11.49
CA LEU A 165 -7.29 2.53 12.16
C LEU A 165 -6.68 1.65 13.25
N GLY A 166 -5.48 1.08 13.01
CA GLY A 166 -4.74 0.31 14.00
C GLY A 166 -4.38 1.14 15.23
N LYS A 167 -3.88 2.35 15.02
CA LYS A 167 -3.56 3.30 16.10
C LYS A 167 -4.79 3.69 16.92
N TRP A 168 -5.97 3.73 16.30
CA TRP A 168 -7.25 3.98 16.97
C TRP A 168 -7.80 2.73 17.69
N GLY A 169 -7.06 1.61 17.69
CA GLY A 169 -7.44 0.38 18.39
C GLY A 169 -8.32 -0.57 17.59
N VAL A 170 -8.49 -0.34 16.27
CA VAL A 170 -9.18 -1.30 15.42
C VAL A 170 -8.26 -2.51 15.21
N GLY A 171 -8.69 -3.68 15.67
CA GLY A 171 -7.96 -4.93 15.55
C GLY A 171 -7.69 -5.32 14.09
N GLU A 172 -6.67 -6.13 13.87
CA GLU A 172 -6.25 -6.60 12.54
C GLU A 172 -7.33 -7.44 11.84
N GLY A 173 -8.13 -8.18 12.61
CA GLY A 173 -9.10 -9.15 12.08
C GLY A 173 -8.41 -10.37 11.48
N CYS A 174 -9.02 -10.94 10.43
CA CYS A 174 -8.43 -12.07 9.71
C CYS A 174 -7.32 -11.63 8.76
N TYR A 175 -6.29 -12.46 8.63
CA TYR A 175 -5.32 -12.31 7.53
C TYR A 175 -5.98 -12.60 6.18
N LEU A 176 -5.67 -11.80 5.18
CA LEU A 176 -6.19 -11.91 3.82
C LEU A 176 -5.06 -11.72 2.83
N VAL A 177 -5.16 -12.39 1.68
CA VAL A 177 -4.32 -12.09 0.52
C VAL A 177 -5.21 -11.50 -0.57
N LEU A 178 -4.92 -10.27 -0.97
CA LEU A 178 -5.68 -9.58 -1.99
C LEU A 178 -5.08 -9.85 -3.37
N PRO A 179 -5.90 -10.14 -4.40
CA PRO A 179 -5.39 -10.29 -5.77
C PRO A 179 -4.62 -9.04 -6.21
N VAL A 180 -3.45 -9.23 -6.75
CA VAL A 180 -2.51 -8.19 -7.22
C VAL A 180 -1.89 -7.35 -6.09
N LEU A 181 -2.64 -7.05 -5.03
CA LEU A 181 -2.21 -6.18 -3.93
C LEU A 181 -1.38 -6.93 -2.86
N GLY A 182 -1.49 -8.26 -2.80
CA GLY A 182 -0.68 -9.07 -1.90
C GLY A 182 -1.23 -9.21 -0.47
N PRO A 183 -0.34 -9.42 0.52
CA PRO A 183 -0.69 -9.61 1.94
C PRO A 183 -1.48 -8.43 2.50
N SER A 184 -2.46 -8.72 3.36
CA SER A 184 -3.31 -7.73 4.01
C SER A 184 -3.94 -8.31 5.28
N THR A 185 -4.65 -7.48 6.03
CA THR A 185 -5.57 -7.87 7.09
C THR A 185 -6.97 -7.36 6.77
N ALA A 186 -7.99 -7.84 7.48
CA ALA A 186 -9.36 -7.36 7.26
C ALA A 186 -9.46 -5.84 7.47
N ARG A 187 -8.78 -5.29 8.48
CA ARG A 187 -8.66 -3.84 8.73
C ARG A 187 -8.03 -3.11 7.55
N ASP A 188 -6.87 -3.59 7.10
CA ASP A 188 -6.08 -2.92 6.06
C ASP A 188 -6.75 -3.05 4.68
N ALA A 189 -7.40 -4.19 4.40
CA ALA A 189 -8.22 -4.38 3.21
C ALA A 189 -9.40 -3.40 3.18
N PHE A 190 -10.11 -3.23 4.31
CA PHE A 190 -11.19 -2.26 4.43
C PHE A 190 -10.69 -0.82 4.19
N ALA A 191 -9.58 -0.43 4.82
CA ALA A 191 -8.96 0.87 4.65
C ALA A 191 -8.56 1.13 3.19
N SER A 192 -7.97 0.13 2.53
CA SER A 192 -7.61 0.19 1.11
C SER A 192 -8.83 0.34 0.21
N LEU A 193 -9.90 -0.43 0.46
CA LEU A 193 -11.15 -0.31 -0.29
C LEU A 193 -11.81 1.06 -0.12
N ALA A 194 -11.82 1.59 1.09
CA ALA A 194 -12.33 2.93 1.37
C ALA A 194 -11.52 3.99 0.62
N SER A 195 -10.19 3.85 0.60
CA SER A 195 -9.29 4.70 -0.17
C SER A 195 -9.62 4.65 -1.67
N PHE A 196 -9.67 3.46 -2.26
CA PHE A 196 -10.03 3.29 -3.69
C PHE A 196 -11.44 3.76 -4.04
N SER A 197 -12.35 3.75 -3.07
CA SER A 197 -13.74 4.20 -3.26
C SER A 197 -13.90 5.72 -3.22
N GLY A 198 -12.81 6.48 -3.18
CA GLY A 198 -12.80 7.93 -3.17
C GLY A 198 -12.45 8.56 -1.82
N GLY A 199 -11.98 7.74 -0.85
CA GLY A 199 -11.44 8.22 0.43
C GLY A 199 -9.99 8.69 0.37
N ASP A 200 -9.30 8.47 -0.73
CA ASP A 200 -7.89 8.85 -0.88
C ASP A 200 -7.73 10.37 -1.00
N ALA A 201 -6.99 10.96 -0.07
CA ALA A 201 -6.72 12.39 -0.06
C ALA A 201 -5.99 12.84 -1.33
N TRP A 202 -5.04 12.06 -1.83
CA TRP A 202 -4.34 12.38 -3.07
C TRP A 202 -5.29 12.39 -4.27
N TYR A 203 -6.09 11.33 -4.45
CA TYR A 203 -7.06 11.27 -5.54
C TYR A 203 -8.04 12.44 -5.49
N ASN A 204 -8.55 12.75 -4.30
CA ASN A 204 -9.50 13.84 -4.13
C ASN A 204 -8.92 15.23 -4.42
N VAL A 205 -7.64 15.46 -4.08
CA VAL A 205 -6.98 16.75 -4.30
C VAL A 205 -6.53 16.91 -5.76
N THR A 206 -6.08 15.84 -6.41
CA THR A 206 -5.42 15.95 -7.73
C THR A 206 -6.30 15.57 -8.91
N VAL A 207 -7.24 14.65 -8.74
CA VAL A 207 -8.05 14.10 -9.83
C VAL A 207 -9.50 14.57 -9.77
N ARG A 208 -10.10 14.51 -8.57
CA ARG A 208 -11.56 14.64 -8.42
C ARG A 208 -12.08 16.08 -8.44
N ASN A 209 -11.29 17.07 -8.03
CA ASN A 209 -11.74 18.45 -7.80
C ASN A 209 -11.66 19.35 -9.06
N ASP A 210 -11.85 18.82 -10.26
CA ASP A 210 -11.74 19.54 -11.54
C ASP A 210 -10.41 20.32 -11.69
N THR A 211 -9.41 19.97 -10.87
CA THR A 211 -8.10 20.61 -10.93
C THR A 211 -7.34 20.24 -12.19
N HIS A 212 -7.71 19.12 -12.84
CA HIS A 212 -7.13 18.57 -14.08
C HIS A 212 -5.60 18.49 -14.11
N TYR A 213 -4.94 18.56 -12.95
CA TYR A 213 -3.48 18.47 -12.88
C TYR A 213 -2.96 17.07 -13.15
N VAL A 214 -3.76 16.03 -12.80
CA VAL A 214 -3.39 14.62 -12.92
C VAL A 214 -4.60 13.84 -13.43
N SER A 215 -4.40 12.95 -14.38
CA SER A 215 -5.45 12.05 -14.87
C SER A 215 -5.61 10.81 -13.98
N ASP A 216 -6.74 10.10 -14.10
CA ASP A 216 -6.90 8.79 -13.47
C ASP A 216 -5.76 7.84 -13.83
N PHE A 217 -5.31 7.88 -15.08
CA PHE A 217 -4.19 7.07 -15.54
C PHE A 217 -2.90 7.39 -14.78
N ASP A 218 -2.56 8.67 -14.60
CA ASP A 218 -1.34 9.07 -13.90
C ASP A 218 -1.36 8.64 -12.44
N TYR A 219 -2.55 8.70 -11.81
CA TYR A 219 -2.75 8.23 -10.43
C TYR A 219 -2.48 6.73 -10.29
N TYR A 220 -3.14 5.90 -11.11
CA TYR A 220 -2.94 4.45 -11.05
C TYR A 220 -1.55 4.03 -11.54
N PHE A 221 -1.01 4.73 -12.54
CA PHE A 221 0.34 4.49 -13.04
C PHE A 221 1.40 4.74 -11.96
N SER A 222 1.29 5.84 -11.21
CA SER A 222 2.24 6.15 -10.13
C SER A 222 2.21 5.09 -9.01
N ARG A 223 1.03 4.55 -8.69
CA ARG A 223 0.91 3.44 -7.73
C ARG A 223 1.54 2.15 -8.27
N GLY A 224 1.32 1.83 -9.53
CA GLY A 224 1.96 0.70 -10.19
C GLY A 224 3.48 0.85 -10.28
N ALA A 225 3.96 2.03 -10.67
CA ALA A 225 5.39 2.35 -10.71
C ALA A 225 6.06 2.21 -9.34
N ARG A 226 5.37 2.61 -8.27
CA ARG A 226 5.85 2.39 -6.89
C ARG A 226 5.97 0.91 -6.55
N GLY A 227 5.01 0.09 -6.97
CA GLY A 227 5.09 -1.37 -6.80
C GLY A 227 6.30 -1.98 -7.52
N VAL A 228 6.59 -1.51 -8.74
CA VAL A 228 7.76 -1.96 -9.50
C VAL A 228 9.08 -1.49 -8.85
N ASP A 229 9.16 -0.24 -8.37
CA ASP A 229 10.34 0.29 -7.66
C ASP A 229 10.59 -0.49 -6.37
N PHE A 230 9.53 -0.74 -5.59
CA PHE A 230 9.60 -1.56 -4.38
C PHE A 230 10.08 -2.98 -4.68
N LEU A 231 9.48 -3.64 -5.68
CA LEU A 231 9.90 -4.98 -6.08
C LEU A 231 11.37 -5.00 -6.55
N ALA A 232 11.77 -4.02 -7.35
CA ALA A 232 13.15 -3.92 -7.84
C ALA A 232 14.17 -3.77 -6.70
N LYS A 233 13.83 -3.01 -5.65
CA LYS A 233 14.68 -2.84 -4.46
C LYS A 233 14.76 -4.10 -3.60
N ASN A 234 13.69 -4.91 -3.58
CA ASN A 234 13.56 -6.06 -2.67
C ASN A 234 13.65 -7.41 -3.39
N LEU A 235 13.94 -7.44 -4.70
CA LEU A 235 13.91 -8.67 -5.49
C LEU A 235 14.81 -9.75 -4.89
N GLY A 236 16.06 -9.44 -4.57
CA GLY A 236 17.00 -10.40 -4.00
C GLY A 236 16.58 -10.89 -2.60
N ALA A 237 15.96 -10.05 -1.79
CA ALA A 237 15.45 -10.46 -0.48
C ALA A 237 14.26 -11.41 -0.61
N LEU A 238 13.35 -11.15 -1.57
CA LEU A 238 12.22 -12.00 -1.86
C LEU A 238 12.65 -13.37 -2.42
N ASP A 239 13.61 -13.38 -3.35
CA ASP A 239 14.15 -14.60 -3.91
C ASP A 239 14.84 -15.45 -2.82
N ASN A 240 15.65 -14.83 -1.96
CA ASN A 240 16.27 -15.50 -0.82
C ASN A 240 15.23 -16.05 0.17
N LEU A 241 14.15 -15.31 0.42
CA LEU A 241 13.07 -15.78 1.30
C LEU A 241 12.34 -16.97 0.67
N GLU A 242 12.07 -16.92 -0.64
CA GLU A 242 11.44 -18.03 -1.37
C GLU A 242 12.30 -19.30 -1.33
N GLU A 243 13.61 -19.17 -1.60
CA GLU A 243 14.54 -20.30 -1.67
C GLU A 243 14.81 -20.96 -0.31
N ASN A 244 14.84 -20.16 0.77
CA ASN A 244 15.24 -20.64 2.10
C ASN A 244 14.06 -20.94 3.03
N SER A 245 12.82 -20.62 2.65
CA SER A 245 11.65 -20.91 3.47
C SER A 245 11.07 -22.30 3.18
N ILE A 246 10.70 -23.03 4.24
CA ILE A 246 9.96 -24.30 4.12
C ILE A 246 8.56 -24.05 3.57
N ASP A 247 7.93 -22.96 3.98
CA ASP A 247 6.62 -22.50 3.53
C ASP A 247 6.70 -21.00 3.22
N PHE A 248 6.86 -20.64 1.96
CA PHE A 248 7.01 -19.27 1.52
C PHE A 248 5.78 -18.41 1.86
N TYR A 249 4.57 -18.96 1.73
CA TYR A 249 3.34 -18.28 2.13
C TYR A 249 3.35 -17.91 3.62
N ALA A 250 3.69 -18.85 4.49
CA ALA A 250 3.75 -18.63 5.93
C ALA A 250 4.82 -17.61 6.31
N SER A 251 5.97 -17.64 5.64
CA SER A 251 7.07 -16.71 5.84
C SER A 251 6.66 -15.27 5.45
N VAL A 252 6.05 -15.09 4.28
CA VAL A 252 5.55 -13.78 3.84
C VAL A 252 4.44 -13.26 4.74
N LYS A 253 3.51 -14.13 5.19
CA LYS A 253 2.46 -13.78 6.17
C LYS A 253 3.08 -13.27 7.46
N SER A 254 4.04 -14.01 8.01
CA SER A 254 4.70 -13.65 9.27
C SER A 254 5.43 -12.31 9.16
N LEU A 255 6.21 -12.12 8.10
CA LEU A 255 6.95 -10.88 7.85
C LEU A 255 6.00 -9.68 7.72
N TYR A 256 4.93 -9.82 6.92
CA TYR A 256 3.93 -8.77 6.76
C TYR A 256 3.30 -8.35 8.09
N LEU A 257 2.89 -9.32 8.91
CA LEU A 257 2.23 -9.03 10.18
C LEU A 257 3.18 -8.39 11.19
N GLN A 258 4.45 -8.79 11.23
CA GLN A 258 5.47 -8.19 12.10
C GLN A 258 5.75 -6.74 11.67
N GLU A 259 6.05 -6.52 10.41
CA GLU A 259 6.29 -5.18 9.86
C GLU A 259 5.08 -4.27 10.09
N ARG A 260 3.86 -4.79 9.86
CA ARG A 260 2.65 -3.99 10.04
C ARG A 260 2.42 -3.56 11.48
N ARG A 261 2.73 -4.41 12.45
CA ARG A 261 2.67 -4.06 13.88
C ARG A 261 3.71 -3.01 14.26
N GLN A 262 4.92 -3.11 13.74
CA GLN A 262 5.96 -2.10 13.94
C GLN A 262 5.53 -0.74 13.40
N GLN A 263 5.01 -0.70 12.17
CA GLN A 263 4.48 0.53 11.55
C GLN A 263 3.38 1.18 12.39
N ILE A 264 2.42 0.40 12.92
CA ILE A 264 1.32 0.93 13.77
C ILE A 264 1.84 1.43 15.12
N ALA A 265 2.86 0.77 15.67
CA ALA A 265 3.49 1.19 16.90
C ALA A 265 4.34 2.45 16.71
N ASN A 266 4.68 2.82 15.46
CA ASN A 266 5.72 3.81 15.11
C ASN A 266 7.00 3.51 15.90
N ALA A 267 7.28 2.22 16.07
CA ALA A 267 8.51 1.80 16.66
C ALA A 267 9.61 2.10 15.62
N ASP A 268 10.39 3.15 15.89
CA ASP A 268 11.73 3.24 15.32
C ASP A 268 12.33 1.84 15.41
N GLU A 269 13.02 1.39 14.35
CA GLU A 269 13.69 0.10 14.33
C GLU A 269 14.12 -0.25 15.74
N ILE A 270 13.52 -1.30 16.31
CA ILE A 270 14.02 -1.85 17.55
C ILE A 270 15.46 -2.20 17.19
N THR A 271 16.37 -1.31 17.49
CA THR A 271 17.70 -1.70 17.82
C THR A 271 17.49 -2.65 18.99
N GLU A 272 17.26 -3.94 18.69
CA GLU A 272 17.68 -4.97 19.62
C GLU A 272 19.15 -4.68 19.84
N THR A 273 19.43 -3.81 20.78
CA THR A 273 20.68 -3.86 21.50
C THR A 273 20.62 -5.25 22.12
N PHE A 274 21.09 -6.23 21.37
CA PHE A 274 21.59 -7.44 21.99
C PHE A 274 22.60 -6.94 23.01
N ASP A 275 22.19 -6.93 24.26
CA ASP A 275 23.08 -6.65 25.36
C ASP A 275 24.08 -7.81 25.31
N ASP A 276 25.33 -7.51 24.93
CA ASP A 276 26.41 -8.52 24.89
C ASP A 276 26.57 -9.25 26.26
N SER A 277 25.91 -8.76 27.31
CA SER A 277 25.86 -9.41 28.62
C SER A 277 25.05 -10.74 28.62
N ASP A 278 24.13 -10.94 27.70
CA ASP A 278 23.32 -12.17 27.63
C ASP A 278 24.13 -13.41 27.17
N TRP A 279 25.30 -13.19 26.57
CA TRP A 279 26.19 -14.27 26.11
C TRP A 279 27.19 -14.74 27.18
N GLU A 280 27.47 -13.93 28.22
CA GLU A 280 28.44 -14.30 29.25
C GLU A 280 27.88 -15.35 30.25
N GLU A 281 26.55 -15.52 30.37
CA GLU A 281 25.96 -16.54 31.26
C GLU A 281 26.00 -17.96 30.69
N ILE A 282 26.25 -18.15 29.39
CA ILE A 282 26.25 -19.50 28.78
C ILE A 282 27.61 -20.18 28.85
N GLU A 283 28.71 -19.44 29.04
CA GLU A 283 30.07 -19.99 29.09
C GLU A 283 30.49 -20.46 30.50
N THR A 284 29.66 -20.31 31.54
CA THR A 284 30.01 -20.64 32.94
C THR A 284 29.19 -21.76 33.57
N GLN A 285 28.52 -22.63 32.78
CA GLN A 285 27.86 -23.85 33.34
C GLN A 285 28.48 -25.11 32.83
#